data_eb1fb9e332239c6ebca1ee0350929171
#
_entry.id   eb1fb9e332239c6ebca1ee0350929171
#
_cell.length_a   1.000
_cell.length_b   1.000
_cell.length_c   1.000
_cell.angle_alpha   90.00
_cell.angle_beta   90.00
_cell.angle_gamma   90.00
#
_symmetry.space_group_name_H-M   'P 1'
#
loop_
_entity.id
_entity.type
_entity.pdbx_description
1 polymer ?
#
loop_
_entity_poly.entity_id
_entity_poly.type
_entity_poly.pdbx_seq_one_letter_code
_entity_poly.pdbx_strand_id
1 'polypeptide(L)'
;MRAGEELDRRHRAASLIVIGGAALTLVLMGAVMSGAVAGTLSPNPTVTGSLLIVVVFLGVGAVVLRRTRMNPMRLSDIAGLRGPSGLLRSLEKTTLYVALIGYAVALFGFVGSMLTPQPADSRSLMLRLGVIALAVLLYAYPRRSVWHRLVESTREPGGEAGA
;
A
#
# COMPACT_ATOMS: atom_id res chain seq x y z
N MET A 1 9.55 -7.46 26.89
CA MET A 1 8.51 -6.66 26.18
C MET A 1 7.27 -7.53 26.04
N ARG A 2 6.10 -7.05 26.44
CA ARG A 2 4.86 -7.82 26.30
C ARG A 2 4.47 -7.85 24.82
N ALA A 3 4.06 -9.01 24.30
CA ALA A 3 3.73 -9.19 22.88
C ALA A 3 2.66 -8.20 22.36
N GLY A 4 1.80 -7.67 23.23
CA GLY A 4 0.84 -6.64 22.93
C GLY A 4 1.46 -5.26 22.63
N GLU A 5 2.51 -4.88 23.36
CA GLU A 5 3.19 -3.60 23.14
C GLU A 5 3.95 -3.59 21.81
N GLU A 6 4.54 -4.71 21.43
CA GLU A 6 5.21 -4.86 20.14
C GLU A 6 4.21 -4.80 18.98
N LEU A 7 3.06 -5.45 19.11
CA LEU A 7 1.97 -5.39 18.12
C LEU A 7 1.49 -3.95 17.93
N ASP A 8 1.20 -3.23 19.03
CA ASP A 8 0.71 -1.85 18.95
C ASP A 8 1.74 -0.91 18.32
N ARG A 9 3.01 -1.07 18.65
CA ARG A 9 4.09 -0.26 18.06
C ARG A 9 4.21 -0.49 16.56
N ARG A 10 4.23 -1.75 16.11
CA ARG A 10 4.36 -2.10 14.69
C ARG A 10 3.11 -1.75 13.89
N HIS A 11 1.94 -1.93 14.48
CA HIS A 11 0.69 -1.51 13.87
C HIS A 11 0.65 0.01 13.66
N ARG A 12 1.06 0.81 14.66
CA ARG A 12 1.15 2.27 14.53
C ARG A 12 2.12 2.68 13.44
N ALA A 13 3.32 2.08 13.39
CA ALA A 13 4.30 2.37 12.35
C ALA A 13 3.73 2.08 10.94
N ALA A 14 3.12 0.91 10.76
CA ALA A 14 2.49 0.54 9.48
C ALA A 14 1.33 1.47 9.10
N SER A 15 0.50 1.86 10.07
CA SER A 15 -0.62 2.79 9.84
C SER A 15 -0.11 4.19 9.46
N LEU A 16 0.92 4.70 10.12
CA LEU A 16 1.51 6.01 9.81
C LEU A 16 2.09 6.06 8.40
N ILE A 17 2.73 4.99 7.94
CA ILE A 17 3.23 4.88 6.56
C ILE A 17 2.07 5.01 5.56
N VAL A 18 0.98 4.27 5.77
CA VAL A 18 -0.18 4.31 4.86
C VAL A 18 -0.87 5.67 4.89
N ILE A 19 -1.09 6.24 6.08
CA ILE A 19 -1.71 7.56 6.24
C ILE A 19 -0.84 8.66 5.63
N GLY A 20 0.48 8.60 5.87
CA GLY A 20 1.43 9.53 5.26
C GLY A 20 1.39 9.50 3.74
N GLY A 21 1.27 8.30 3.16
CA GLY A 21 1.12 8.16 1.73
C GLY A 21 -0.20 8.68 1.18
N ALA A 22 -1.27 8.44 1.89
CA ALA A 22 -2.57 9.00 1.50
C ALA A 22 -2.53 10.55 1.55
N ALA A 23 -1.96 11.12 2.61
CA ALA A 23 -1.78 12.56 2.73
C ALA A 23 -0.90 13.12 1.60
N LEU A 24 0.25 12.49 1.31
CA LEU A 24 1.11 12.88 0.19
C LEU A 24 0.35 12.81 -1.14
N THR A 25 -0.38 11.75 -1.40
CA THR A 25 -1.18 11.61 -2.63
C THR A 25 -2.20 12.75 -2.77
N LEU A 26 -2.90 13.09 -1.69
CA LEU A 26 -3.86 14.21 -1.68
C LEU A 26 -3.17 15.56 -1.92
N VAL A 27 -2.00 15.80 -1.34
CA VAL A 27 -1.20 17.02 -1.58
C VAL A 27 -0.79 17.10 -3.05
N LEU A 28 -0.28 16.01 -3.65
CA LEU A 28 0.09 15.98 -5.06
C LEU A 28 -1.13 16.21 -5.97
N MET A 29 -2.27 15.60 -5.65
CA MET A 29 -3.52 15.85 -6.37
C MET A 29 -3.93 17.33 -6.26
N GLY A 30 -3.89 17.91 -5.06
CA GLY A 30 -4.20 19.31 -4.82
C GLY A 30 -3.31 20.26 -5.62
N ALA A 31 -2.01 19.99 -5.68
CA ALA A 31 -1.04 20.78 -6.44
C ALA A 31 -1.35 20.79 -7.96
N VAL A 32 -1.73 19.65 -8.53
CA VAL A 32 -2.12 19.57 -9.95
C VAL A 32 -3.50 20.23 -10.18
N MET A 33 -4.46 19.99 -9.28
CA MET A 33 -5.80 20.57 -9.40
C MET A 33 -5.81 22.09 -9.29
N SER A 34 -4.96 22.67 -8.42
CA SER A 34 -4.82 24.12 -8.29
C SER A 34 -4.15 24.80 -9.49
N GLY A 35 -3.57 24.01 -10.41
CA GLY A 35 -2.80 24.56 -11.53
C GLY A 35 -1.41 25.05 -11.16
N ALA A 36 -0.95 24.78 -9.92
CA ALA A 36 0.42 25.11 -9.49
C ALA A 36 1.49 24.35 -10.29
N VAL A 37 1.08 23.25 -10.92
CA VAL A 37 1.92 22.43 -11.77
C VAL A 37 1.34 22.46 -13.19
N ALA A 38 1.98 23.20 -14.08
CA ALA A 38 1.63 23.22 -15.50
C ALA A 38 2.56 22.31 -16.26
N GLY A 39 2.01 21.48 -17.14
CA GLY A 39 2.81 20.65 -18.05
C GLY A 39 3.56 21.53 -19.05
N THR A 40 4.85 21.28 -19.22
CA THR A 40 5.75 22.08 -20.09
C THR A 40 6.18 21.33 -21.36
N LEU A 41 5.82 20.05 -21.49
CA LEU A 41 6.28 19.19 -22.57
C LEU A 41 5.18 18.93 -23.60
N SER A 42 5.60 18.64 -24.84
CA SER A 42 4.69 18.30 -25.94
C SER A 42 3.90 17.02 -25.63
N PRO A 43 2.60 16.97 -26.02
CA PRO A 43 1.76 15.82 -25.76
C PRO A 43 2.29 14.58 -26.49
N ASN A 44 2.60 13.55 -25.74
CA ASN A 44 2.90 12.25 -26.30
C ASN A 44 1.87 11.22 -25.83
N PRO A 45 0.84 10.88 -26.63
CA PRO A 45 -0.21 9.96 -26.24
C PRO A 45 0.32 8.56 -25.90
N THR A 46 1.48 8.18 -26.46
CA THR A 46 2.15 6.92 -26.17
C THR A 46 2.63 6.87 -24.72
N VAL A 47 3.16 7.99 -24.20
CA VAL A 47 3.64 8.07 -22.80
C VAL A 47 2.48 7.92 -21.83
N THR A 48 1.36 8.60 -22.08
CA THR A 48 0.17 8.50 -21.21
C THR A 48 -0.39 7.07 -21.19
N GLY A 49 -0.50 6.44 -22.36
CA GLY A 49 -0.94 5.05 -22.48
C GLY A 49 -0.02 4.07 -21.73
N SER A 50 1.30 4.22 -21.89
CA SER A 50 2.29 3.39 -21.22
C SER A 50 2.23 3.55 -19.70
N LEU A 51 2.06 4.77 -19.19
CA LEU A 51 1.90 5.02 -17.75
C LEU A 51 0.68 4.32 -17.18
N LEU A 52 -0.47 4.36 -17.86
CA LEU A 52 -1.67 3.66 -17.42
C LEU A 52 -1.46 2.15 -17.34
N ILE A 53 -0.81 1.56 -18.34
CA ILE A 53 -0.48 0.12 -18.36
C ILE A 53 0.40 -0.23 -17.15
N VAL A 54 1.48 0.52 -16.92
CA VAL A 54 2.38 0.30 -15.78
C VAL A 54 1.63 0.39 -14.46
N VAL A 55 0.75 1.38 -14.30
CA VAL A 55 -0.05 1.55 -13.08
C VAL A 55 -1.03 0.41 -12.85
N VAL A 56 -1.67 -0.10 -13.90
CA VAL A 56 -2.54 -1.28 -13.81
C VAL A 56 -1.74 -2.50 -13.34
N PHE A 57 -0.56 -2.74 -13.94
CA PHE A 57 0.32 -3.83 -13.51
C PHE A 57 0.77 -3.67 -12.05
N LEU A 58 1.12 -2.47 -11.61
CA LEU A 58 1.46 -2.18 -10.22
C LEU A 58 0.27 -2.45 -9.28
N GLY A 59 -0.94 -2.03 -9.67
CA GLY A 59 -2.15 -2.28 -8.88
C GLY A 59 -2.47 -3.77 -8.74
N VAL A 60 -2.42 -4.52 -9.84
CA VAL A 60 -2.58 -5.98 -9.83
C VAL A 60 -1.47 -6.62 -8.99
N GLY A 61 -0.22 -6.19 -9.18
CA GLY A 61 0.94 -6.66 -8.40
C GLY A 61 0.76 -6.45 -6.90
N ALA A 62 0.20 -5.31 -6.49
CA ALA A 62 -0.10 -5.03 -5.08
C ALA A 62 -1.12 -6.03 -4.50
N VAL A 63 -2.18 -6.33 -5.25
CA VAL A 63 -3.21 -7.30 -4.83
C VAL A 63 -2.63 -8.71 -4.74
N VAL A 64 -1.91 -9.15 -5.77
CA VAL A 64 -1.26 -10.47 -5.80
C VAL A 64 -0.25 -10.60 -4.67
N LEU A 65 0.62 -9.61 -4.49
CA LEU A 65 1.63 -9.59 -3.43
C LEU A 65 1.00 -9.72 -2.04
N ARG A 66 -0.06 -8.94 -1.78
CA ARG A 66 -0.75 -9.03 -0.50
C ARG A 66 -1.42 -10.39 -0.31
N ARG A 67 -2.14 -10.88 -1.33
CA ARG A 67 -2.85 -12.15 -1.25
C ARG A 67 -1.91 -13.33 -1.02
N THR A 68 -0.79 -13.37 -1.73
CA THR A 68 0.21 -14.44 -1.58
C THR A 68 0.94 -14.38 -0.25
N ARG A 69 1.24 -13.17 0.26
CA ARG A 69 1.94 -12.99 1.53
C ARG A 69 1.05 -13.11 2.76
N MET A 70 -0.25 -12.85 2.63
CA MET A 70 -1.23 -13.02 3.71
C MET A 70 -1.99 -14.36 3.62
N ASN A 71 -1.49 -15.32 2.87
CA ASN A 71 -2.06 -16.67 2.84
C ASN A 71 -1.92 -17.31 4.24
N PRO A 72 -3.02 -17.85 4.83
CA PRO A 72 -3.02 -18.46 6.16
C PRO A 72 -1.97 -19.56 6.35
N MET A 73 -1.77 -20.44 5.35
CA MET A 73 -0.74 -21.49 5.41
C MET A 73 0.67 -20.92 5.60
N ARG A 74 1.01 -19.86 4.84
CA ARG A 74 2.32 -19.23 4.94
C ARG A 74 2.50 -18.49 6.27
N LEU A 75 1.44 -17.89 6.78
CA LEU A 75 1.47 -17.21 8.07
C LEU A 75 1.64 -18.19 9.23
N SER A 76 0.99 -19.37 9.16
CA SER A 76 1.18 -20.44 10.15
C SER A 76 2.60 -21.00 10.15
N ASP A 77 3.22 -21.19 8.96
CA ASP A 77 4.60 -21.62 8.84
C ASP A 77 5.59 -20.60 9.44
N ILE A 78 5.38 -19.32 9.15
CA ILE A 78 6.20 -18.24 9.72
C ILE A 78 6.04 -18.17 11.23
N ALA A 79 4.83 -18.34 11.73
CA ALA A 79 4.54 -18.34 13.16
C ALA A 79 5.17 -19.53 13.87
N GLY A 80 5.11 -20.73 13.28
CA GLY A 80 5.76 -21.93 13.81
C GLY A 80 7.29 -21.85 13.85
N LEU A 81 7.91 -21.29 12.78
CA LEU A 81 9.37 -21.21 12.67
C LEU A 81 10.00 -20.00 13.40
N ARG A 82 9.31 -18.88 13.45
CA ARG A 82 9.87 -17.58 13.93
C ARG A 82 9.08 -16.94 15.07
N GLY A 83 8.04 -17.59 15.55
CA GLY A 83 7.18 -17.10 16.59
C GLY A 83 6.36 -15.86 16.24
N PRO A 84 5.61 -15.29 17.20
CA PRO A 84 4.72 -14.14 16.99
C PRO A 84 5.44 -12.88 16.48
N SER A 85 6.68 -12.65 16.91
CA SER A 85 7.48 -11.50 16.45
C SER A 85 7.87 -11.60 14.98
N GLY A 86 8.15 -12.80 14.48
CA GLY A 86 8.41 -13.07 13.07
C GLY A 86 7.17 -12.84 12.19
N LEU A 87 6.00 -13.23 12.70
CA LEU A 87 4.71 -12.98 12.05
C LEU A 87 4.43 -11.47 11.92
N LEU A 88 4.54 -10.72 13.02
CA LEU A 88 4.33 -9.27 13.03
C LEU A 88 5.28 -8.55 12.06
N ARG A 89 6.55 -8.95 12.01
CA ARG A 89 7.52 -8.41 11.06
C ARG A 89 7.16 -8.71 9.61
N SER A 90 6.60 -9.88 9.32
CA SER A 90 6.13 -10.24 7.98
C SER A 90 4.93 -9.40 7.55
N LEU A 91 3.98 -9.16 8.46
CA LEU A 91 2.80 -8.31 8.22
C LEU A 91 3.19 -6.86 7.96
N GLU A 92 4.08 -6.30 8.81
CA GLU A 92 4.63 -4.95 8.64
C GLU A 92 5.32 -4.77 7.29
N LYS A 93 6.21 -5.69 6.91
CA LYS A 93 6.89 -5.66 5.61
C LYS A 93 5.91 -5.76 4.44
N THR A 94 4.90 -6.61 4.54
CA THR A 94 3.89 -6.74 3.48
C THR A 94 3.11 -5.44 3.31
N THR A 95 2.69 -4.81 4.41
CA THR A 95 2.03 -3.50 4.39
C THR A 95 2.94 -2.43 3.76
N LEU A 96 4.22 -2.41 4.14
CA LEU A 96 5.20 -1.49 3.58
C LEU A 96 5.35 -1.65 2.06
N TYR A 97 5.50 -2.88 1.55
CA TYR A 97 5.64 -3.12 0.11
C TYR A 97 4.39 -2.69 -0.67
N VAL A 98 3.19 -3.00 -0.16
CA VAL A 98 1.95 -2.57 -0.82
C VAL A 98 1.78 -1.06 -0.77
N ALA A 99 2.17 -0.41 0.34
CA ALA A 99 2.15 1.05 0.44
C ALA A 99 3.16 1.70 -0.52
N LEU A 100 4.37 1.15 -0.68
CA LEU A 100 5.36 1.62 -1.66
C LEU A 100 4.82 1.58 -3.09
N ILE A 101 4.04 0.55 -3.44
CA ILE A 101 3.37 0.51 -4.75
C ILE A 101 2.36 1.66 -4.87
N GLY A 102 1.56 1.93 -3.83
CA GLY A 102 0.65 3.07 -3.81
C GLY A 102 1.38 4.41 -4.00
N TYR A 103 2.53 4.60 -3.34
CA TYR A 103 3.37 5.78 -3.54
C TYR A 103 3.90 5.90 -4.97
N ALA A 104 4.38 4.79 -5.55
CA ALA A 104 4.85 4.78 -6.92
C ALA A 104 3.74 5.19 -7.89
N VAL A 105 2.51 4.68 -7.71
CA VAL A 105 1.35 5.06 -8.52
C VAL A 105 1.05 6.56 -8.41
N ALA A 106 1.08 7.12 -7.19
CA ALA A 106 0.86 8.56 -6.96
C ALA A 106 1.94 9.42 -7.66
N LEU A 107 3.21 9.01 -7.55
CA LEU A 107 4.33 9.69 -8.21
C LEU A 107 4.23 9.60 -9.74
N PHE A 108 3.87 8.44 -10.29
CA PHE A 108 3.63 8.32 -11.74
C PHE A 108 2.47 9.19 -12.20
N GLY A 109 1.40 9.33 -11.40
CA GLY A 109 0.33 10.26 -11.67
C GLY A 109 0.80 11.71 -11.71
N PHE A 110 1.60 12.11 -10.74
CA PHE A 110 2.16 13.46 -10.64
C PHE A 110 3.14 13.76 -11.78
N VAL A 111 4.11 12.89 -12.03
CA VAL A 111 5.05 13.06 -13.14
C VAL A 111 4.34 13.03 -14.49
N GLY A 112 3.39 12.12 -14.69
CA GLY A 112 2.57 12.05 -15.90
C GLY A 112 1.77 13.33 -16.14
N SER A 113 1.25 13.95 -15.08
CA SER A 113 0.54 15.23 -15.20
C SER A 113 1.45 16.39 -15.58
N MET A 114 2.74 16.37 -15.17
CA MET A 114 3.74 17.34 -15.62
C MET A 114 4.11 17.18 -17.10
N LEU A 115 4.03 15.95 -17.61
CA LEU A 115 4.32 15.64 -19.02
C LEU A 115 3.13 15.91 -19.95
N THR A 116 1.96 16.27 -19.42
CA THR A 116 0.74 16.49 -20.18
C THR A 116 0.50 18.00 -20.31
N PRO A 117 0.55 18.59 -21.53
CA PRO A 117 0.54 20.04 -21.72
C PRO A 117 -0.83 20.67 -21.53
N GLN A 118 -1.91 19.91 -21.73
CA GLN A 118 -3.27 20.42 -21.58
C GLN A 118 -3.70 20.32 -20.10
N PRO A 119 -4.07 21.44 -19.45
CA PRO A 119 -4.44 21.43 -18.02
C PRO A 119 -5.60 20.50 -17.69
N ALA A 120 -6.58 20.36 -18.62
CA ALA A 120 -7.72 19.48 -18.42
C ALA A 120 -7.30 18.00 -18.41
N ASP A 121 -6.43 17.59 -19.33
CA ASP A 121 -5.92 16.23 -19.44
C ASP A 121 -5.00 15.88 -18.27
N SER A 122 -4.13 16.81 -17.89
CA SER A 122 -3.26 16.70 -16.71
C SER A 122 -4.06 16.46 -15.44
N ARG A 123 -5.11 17.24 -15.19
CA ARG A 123 -6.01 17.06 -14.05
C ARG A 123 -6.74 15.73 -14.09
N SER A 124 -7.26 15.35 -15.26
CA SER A 124 -7.95 14.07 -15.47
C SER A 124 -7.02 12.88 -15.20
N LEU A 125 -5.78 12.92 -15.70
CA LEU A 125 -4.78 11.89 -15.47
C LEU A 125 -4.43 11.77 -13.99
N MET A 126 -4.12 12.88 -13.33
CA MET A 126 -3.80 12.89 -11.91
C MET A 126 -4.95 12.40 -11.04
N LEU A 127 -6.20 12.77 -11.39
CA LEU A 127 -7.38 12.30 -10.67
C LEU A 127 -7.49 10.76 -10.76
N ARG A 128 -7.39 10.21 -11.96
CA ARG A 128 -7.50 8.75 -12.17
C ARG A 128 -6.40 8.00 -11.41
N LEU A 129 -5.15 8.40 -11.57
CA LEU A 129 -4.01 7.72 -10.95
C LEU A 129 -3.97 7.96 -9.44
N GLY A 130 -4.35 9.16 -8.98
CA GLY A 130 -4.49 9.47 -7.56
C GLY A 130 -5.56 8.62 -6.86
N VAL A 131 -6.72 8.43 -7.50
CA VAL A 131 -7.77 7.53 -6.98
C VAL A 131 -7.29 6.08 -6.90
N ILE A 132 -6.57 5.59 -7.92
CA ILE A 132 -5.97 4.25 -7.89
C ILE A 132 -4.93 4.15 -6.76
N ALA A 133 -4.06 5.15 -6.60
CA ALA A 133 -3.08 5.18 -5.53
C ALA A 133 -3.73 5.14 -4.14
N LEU A 134 -4.77 5.95 -3.92
CA LEU A 134 -5.55 5.95 -2.68
C LEU A 134 -6.24 4.61 -2.43
N ALA A 135 -6.80 3.98 -3.47
CA ALA A 135 -7.40 2.64 -3.35
C ALA A 135 -6.37 1.58 -2.95
N VAL A 136 -5.15 1.61 -3.53
CA VAL A 136 -4.05 0.71 -3.16
C VAL A 136 -3.60 0.96 -1.71
N LEU A 137 -3.48 2.23 -1.29
CA LEU A 137 -3.10 2.59 0.07
C LEU A 137 -4.19 2.18 1.08
N LEU A 138 -5.46 2.41 0.76
CA LEU A 138 -6.57 1.95 1.60
C LEU A 138 -6.60 0.42 1.70
N TYR A 139 -6.34 -0.27 0.60
CA TYR A 139 -6.19 -1.73 0.59
C TYR A 139 -4.99 -2.18 1.44
N ALA A 140 -3.87 -1.44 1.45
CA ALA A 140 -2.70 -1.71 2.29
C ALA A 140 -2.98 -1.48 3.78
N TYR A 141 -4.00 -0.70 4.15
CA TYR A 141 -4.23 -0.30 5.54
C TYR A 141 -4.32 -1.50 6.49
N PRO A 142 -3.51 -1.52 7.57
CA PRO A 142 -3.48 -2.63 8.51
C PRO A 142 -4.71 -2.57 9.44
N ARG A 143 -5.59 -3.56 9.36
CA ARG A 143 -6.72 -3.67 10.29
C ARG A 143 -6.26 -4.32 11.59
N ARG A 144 -6.33 -3.59 12.71
CA ARG A 144 -5.90 -4.06 14.02
C ARG A 144 -6.55 -5.38 14.42
N SER A 145 -7.85 -5.54 14.16
CA SER A 145 -8.60 -6.77 14.46
C SER A 145 -8.08 -8.01 13.71
N VAL A 146 -7.57 -7.82 12.49
CA VAL A 146 -6.98 -8.93 11.71
C VAL A 146 -5.62 -9.33 12.30
N TRP A 147 -4.81 -8.34 12.68
CA TRP A 147 -3.50 -8.59 13.29
C TRP A 147 -3.63 -9.28 14.65
N HIS A 148 -4.60 -8.87 15.49
CA HIS A 148 -4.91 -9.53 16.76
C HIS A 148 -5.30 -10.98 16.55
N ARG A 149 -6.27 -11.25 15.69
CA ARG A 149 -6.72 -12.62 15.39
C ARG A 149 -5.59 -13.52 14.90
N LEU A 150 -4.72 -13.02 14.03
CA LEU A 150 -3.58 -13.78 13.53
C LEU A 150 -2.55 -14.10 14.62
N VAL A 151 -2.32 -13.19 15.57
CA VAL A 151 -1.41 -13.44 16.70
C VAL A 151 -2.04 -14.39 17.71
N GLU A 152 -3.33 -14.29 17.97
CA GLU A 152 -4.07 -15.19 18.87
C GLU A 152 -4.13 -16.62 18.31
N SER A 153 -4.46 -16.79 17.04
CA SER A 153 -4.50 -18.12 16.40
C SER A 153 -3.15 -18.83 16.39
N THR A 154 -2.04 -18.12 16.60
CA THR A 154 -0.70 -18.72 16.71
C THR A 154 -0.29 -19.05 18.15
N ARG A 155 -1.08 -18.61 19.15
CA ARG A 155 -0.85 -18.92 20.57
C ARG A 155 -1.56 -20.19 21.05
N GLU A 156 -2.59 -20.65 20.34
CA GLU A 156 -3.43 -21.79 20.73
C GLU A 156 -3.10 -23.17 20.13
N PRO A 157 -2.00 -23.48 19.44
CA PRO A 157 -1.75 -24.83 18.96
C PRO A 157 -1.11 -25.77 20.00
N GLY A 158 -1.36 -25.62 21.28
CA GLY A 158 -0.69 -26.48 22.30
C GLY A 158 -1.44 -26.74 23.58
N GLY A 159 -2.67 -26.25 23.76
CA GLY A 159 -3.39 -26.34 25.05
C GLY A 159 -4.33 -27.52 25.26
N GLU A 160 -4.77 -28.22 24.23
CA GLU A 160 -5.83 -29.24 24.37
C GLU A 160 -5.51 -30.65 23.87
N ALA A 161 -4.24 -30.98 23.65
CA ALA A 161 -3.84 -32.35 23.29
C ALA A 161 -3.21 -33.10 24.47
N GLY A 162 -3.70 -32.89 25.68
CA GLY A 162 -3.15 -33.54 26.89
C GLY A 162 -4.08 -33.53 28.09
N ALA A 163 -5.33 -33.99 27.90
CA ALA A 163 -6.17 -34.40 29.03
C ALA A 163 -6.94 -35.67 28.68
#